data_77744153844b3989c31714efdb75191d
#
_entry.id   77744153844b3989c31714efdb75191d
#
_cell.length_a   1.000
_cell.length_b   1.000
_cell.length_c   1.000
_cell.angle_alpha   90.00
_cell.angle_beta   90.00
_cell.angle_gamma   90.00
#
_symmetry.space_group_name_H-M   'P 1'
#
loop_
_entity.id
_entity.type
_entity.pdbx_description
1 polymer ?
#
loop_
_entity_poly.entity_id
_entity_poly.type
_entity_poly.pdbx_seq_one_letter_code
_entity_poly.pdbx_strand_id
1 'polypeptide(L)'
;MDKFSDIHAGHRERMYDKLLVSPASLSEHEYLEVLLYSFIPRKNTNPIAHKLLKTLGSLNGVFNASPVELMTVDGIGKSVACKLVAVGKIFQKVNTKKEKTFSWCSVSSHAGEIINWFDINDYEKFVLVLINGNDDEIFKISFDGTSKSSVDASITDIVNAFALYKPKKIVVIHNHPSGNVQPSKIDDYATLRLYLLCEIHGVKLKDHIIVYGNEIFSYLLSNRLTEIGRSADINEIIKIIKE
;
A
#
# COMPACT_ATOMS: atom_id res chain seq x y z
N MET A 1 -0.43 -48.00 6.25
CA MET A 1 0.37 -46.85 5.83
C MET A 1 -0.21 -46.34 4.53
N ASP A 2 -0.96 -45.24 4.58
CA ASP A 2 -1.81 -44.77 3.49
C ASP A 2 -1.03 -44.19 2.33
N LYS A 3 -1.01 -44.89 1.18
CA LYS A 3 -0.47 -44.37 -0.10
C LYS A 3 -1.15 -43.08 -0.62
N PHE A 4 -2.26 -42.66 -0.01
CA PHE A 4 -3.00 -41.46 -0.39
C PHE A 4 -2.44 -40.16 0.21
N SER A 5 -1.61 -40.22 1.29
CA SER A 5 -1.03 -39.05 1.92
C SER A 5 0.08 -38.39 1.11
N ASP A 6 0.88 -39.18 0.39
CA ASP A 6 2.05 -38.69 -0.36
C ASP A 6 1.69 -37.95 -1.65
N ILE A 7 0.59 -38.34 -2.34
CA ILE A 7 0.16 -37.71 -3.58
C ILE A 7 -0.34 -36.28 -3.32
N HIS A 8 -1.00 -36.06 -2.18
CA HIS A 8 -1.53 -34.75 -1.81
C HIS A 8 -0.48 -33.79 -1.25
N ALA A 9 0.56 -34.30 -0.57
CA ALA A 9 1.66 -33.47 -0.09
C ALA A 9 2.42 -32.84 -1.27
N GLY A 10 2.78 -33.62 -2.27
CA GLY A 10 3.46 -33.14 -3.47
C GLY A 10 2.60 -32.21 -4.33
N HIS A 11 1.26 -32.33 -4.28
CA HIS A 11 0.38 -31.38 -4.99
C HIS A 11 0.34 -30.01 -4.32
N ARG A 12 0.25 -29.94 -2.99
CA ARG A 12 0.27 -28.67 -2.25
C ARG A 12 1.57 -27.90 -2.46
N GLU A 13 2.70 -28.58 -2.43
CA GLU A 13 4.00 -27.98 -2.68
C GLU A 13 4.08 -27.35 -4.08
N ARG A 14 3.67 -28.10 -5.11
CA ARG A 14 3.61 -27.57 -6.49
C ARG A 14 2.68 -26.34 -6.61
N MET A 15 1.58 -26.31 -5.86
CA MET A 15 0.68 -25.14 -5.86
C MET A 15 1.32 -23.92 -5.19
N TYR A 16 2.10 -24.13 -4.12
CA TYR A 16 2.87 -23.05 -3.50
C TYR A 16 3.97 -22.56 -4.44
N ASP A 17 4.73 -23.44 -5.09
CA ASP A 17 5.75 -23.08 -6.08
C ASP A 17 5.14 -22.27 -7.23
N LYS A 18 3.99 -22.70 -7.76
CA LYS A 18 3.25 -21.96 -8.80
C LYS A 18 2.86 -20.56 -8.32
N LEU A 19 2.38 -20.43 -7.09
CA LEU A 19 2.02 -19.13 -6.51
C LEU A 19 3.23 -18.23 -6.30
N LEU A 20 4.39 -18.79 -5.89
CA LEU A 20 5.63 -18.03 -5.69
C LEU A 20 6.22 -17.51 -7.01
N VAL A 21 6.21 -18.33 -8.05
CA VAL A 21 6.82 -17.98 -9.34
C VAL A 21 5.92 -17.07 -10.17
N SER A 22 4.62 -17.34 -10.20
CA SER A 22 3.66 -16.60 -11.03
C SER A 22 2.29 -16.49 -10.36
N PRO A 23 2.13 -15.58 -9.38
CA PRO A 23 0.88 -15.43 -8.65
C PRO A 23 -0.35 -15.26 -9.55
N ALA A 24 -0.23 -14.51 -10.64
CA ALA A 24 -1.33 -14.20 -11.55
C ALA A 24 -1.74 -15.37 -12.47
N SER A 25 -1.01 -16.49 -12.46
CA SER A 25 -1.29 -17.63 -13.35
C SER A 25 -2.27 -18.63 -12.77
N LEU A 26 -2.68 -18.48 -11.50
CA LEU A 26 -3.63 -19.35 -10.86
C LEU A 26 -5.06 -19.04 -11.33
N SER A 27 -5.86 -20.08 -11.52
CA SER A 27 -7.30 -19.97 -11.75
C SER A 27 -8.06 -19.74 -10.43
N GLU A 28 -9.31 -19.34 -10.48
CA GLU A 28 -10.13 -19.08 -9.29
C GLU A 28 -10.21 -20.29 -8.34
N HIS A 29 -10.35 -21.51 -8.88
CA HIS A 29 -10.39 -22.69 -8.04
C HIS A 29 -9.04 -23.00 -7.39
N GLU A 30 -7.92 -22.72 -8.06
CA GLU A 30 -6.58 -22.90 -7.51
C GLU A 30 -6.29 -21.93 -6.37
N TYR A 31 -6.68 -20.66 -6.49
CA TYR A 31 -6.59 -19.70 -5.36
C TYR A 31 -7.41 -20.17 -4.16
N LEU A 32 -8.66 -20.60 -4.41
CA LEU A 32 -9.54 -21.07 -3.35
C LEU A 32 -9.02 -22.35 -2.72
N GLU A 33 -8.46 -23.27 -3.52
CA GLU A 33 -7.83 -24.49 -3.04
C GLU A 33 -6.66 -24.20 -2.10
N VAL A 34 -5.75 -23.31 -2.48
CA VAL A 34 -4.60 -22.90 -1.65
C VAL A 34 -5.07 -22.27 -0.33
N LEU A 35 -6.07 -21.40 -0.38
CA LEU A 35 -6.64 -20.81 0.84
C LEU A 35 -7.20 -21.88 1.76
N LEU A 36 -7.91 -22.86 1.21
CA LEU A 36 -8.52 -23.95 1.96
C LEU A 36 -7.50 -24.89 2.61
N TYR A 37 -6.24 -24.95 2.15
CA TYR A 37 -5.18 -25.75 2.80
C TYR A 37 -5.02 -25.39 4.28
N SER A 38 -5.10 -24.10 4.61
CA SER A 38 -5.00 -23.61 5.98
C SER A 38 -6.24 -23.91 6.82
N PHE A 39 -7.41 -24.08 6.19
CA PHE A 39 -8.67 -24.30 6.89
C PHE A 39 -9.00 -25.79 7.02
N ILE A 40 -8.50 -26.61 6.08
CA ILE A 40 -8.74 -28.04 5.99
C ILE A 40 -7.41 -28.78 5.73
N PRO A 41 -6.53 -28.87 6.75
CA PRO A 41 -5.14 -29.30 6.52
C PRO A 41 -4.97 -30.76 6.09
N ARG A 42 -5.93 -31.63 6.38
CA ARG A 42 -5.80 -33.10 6.20
C ARG A 42 -6.64 -33.69 5.07
N LYS A 43 -7.35 -32.87 4.28
CA LYS A 43 -8.20 -33.36 3.19
C LYS A 43 -7.75 -32.76 1.85
N ASN A 44 -8.12 -33.43 0.78
CA ASN A 44 -8.03 -32.86 -0.56
C ASN A 44 -9.06 -31.73 -0.69
N THR A 45 -8.58 -30.50 -0.89
CA THR A 45 -9.42 -29.30 -0.97
C THR A 45 -9.82 -28.94 -2.41
N ASN A 46 -9.18 -29.55 -3.41
CA ASN A 46 -9.50 -29.29 -4.82
C ASN A 46 -10.99 -29.57 -5.15
N PRO A 47 -11.57 -30.74 -4.80
CA PRO A 47 -12.99 -30.96 -5.05
C PRO A 47 -13.91 -30.00 -4.30
N ILE A 48 -13.49 -29.54 -3.11
CA ILE A 48 -14.27 -28.60 -2.31
C ILE A 48 -14.26 -27.23 -2.96
N ALA A 49 -13.10 -26.76 -3.46
CA ALA A 49 -12.98 -25.51 -4.21
C ALA A 49 -13.88 -25.50 -5.45
N HIS A 50 -13.85 -26.57 -6.23
CA HIS A 50 -14.74 -26.71 -7.38
C HIS A 50 -16.23 -26.71 -7.01
N LYS A 51 -16.62 -27.39 -5.93
CA LYS A 51 -18.02 -27.39 -5.44
C LYS A 51 -18.44 -25.98 -5.00
N LEU A 52 -17.59 -25.25 -4.27
CA LEU A 52 -17.88 -23.87 -3.85
C LEU A 52 -18.12 -22.97 -5.06
N LEU A 53 -17.25 -22.99 -6.06
CA LEU A 53 -17.41 -22.17 -7.26
C LEU A 53 -18.63 -22.58 -8.08
N LYS A 54 -18.91 -23.88 -8.18
CA LYS A 54 -20.12 -24.38 -8.87
C LYS A 54 -21.40 -23.93 -8.19
N THR A 55 -21.44 -23.91 -6.85
CA THR A 55 -22.62 -23.55 -6.08
C THR A 55 -22.83 -22.05 -6.00
N LEU A 56 -21.75 -21.27 -5.86
CA LEU A 56 -21.79 -19.83 -5.58
C LEU A 56 -21.33 -18.95 -6.76
N GLY A 57 -20.99 -19.58 -7.89
CA GLY A 57 -20.75 -18.96 -9.20
C GLY A 57 -19.35 -18.40 -9.43
N SER A 58 -18.70 -17.82 -8.43
CA SER A 58 -17.38 -17.16 -8.55
C SER A 58 -16.71 -17.01 -7.19
N LEU A 59 -15.42 -16.62 -7.16
CA LEU A 59 -14.75 -16.21 -5.91
C LEU A 59 -15.50 -15.08 -5.19
N ASN A 60 -16.00 -14.12 -5.95
CA ASN A 60 -16.81 -13.05 -5.38
C ASN A 60 -18.09 -13.57 -4.72
N GLY A 61 -18.77 -14.55 -5.35
CA GLY A 61 -19.90 -15.25 -4.76
C GLY A 61 -19.55 -15.97 -3.46
N VAL A 62 -18.43 -16.69 -3.45
CA VAL A 62 -17.94 -17.41 -2.24
C VAL A 62 -17.66 -16.44 -1.09
N PHE A 63 -16.98 -15.31 -1.33
CA PHE A 63 -16.60 -14.38 -0.29
C PHE A 63 -17.71 -13.42 0.16
N ASN A 64 -18.81 -13.34 -0.60
CA ASN A 64 -20.00 -12.58 -0.22
C ASN A 64 -21.13 -13.46 0.35
N ALA A 65 -21.00 -14.78 0.27
CA ALA A 65 -22.00 -15.71 0.79
C ALA A 65 -22.12 -15.66 2.31
N SER A 66 -23.32 -15.91 2.80
CA SER A 66 -23.56 -16.08 4.24
C SER A 66 -22.98 -17.41 4.76
N PRO A 67 -22.72 -17.53 6.07
CA PRO A 67 -22.28 -18.81 6.65
C PRO A 67 -23.24 -19.98 6.33
N VAL A 68 -24.53 -19.71 6.26
CA VAL A 68 -25.56 -20.73 5.98
C VAL A 68 -25.43 -21.23 4.54
N GLU A 69 -25.28 -20.33 3.57
CA GLU A 69 -25.07 -20.71 2.16
C GLU A 69 -23.77 -21.49 1.97
N LEU A 70 -22.68 -21.07 2.59
CA LEU A 70 -21.40 -21.80 2.53
C LEU A 70 -21.53 -23.23 3.09
N MET A 71 -22.26 -23.42 4.19
CA MET A 71 -22.46 -24.74 4.80
C MET A 71 -23.36 -25.67 3.99
N THR A 72 -24.05 -25.21 2.95
CA THR A 72 -24.75 -26.10 2.01
C THR A 72 -23.78 -26.90 1.13
N VAL A 73 -22.54 -26.46 1.03
CA VAL A 73 -21.52 -27.13 0.22
C VAL A 73 -20.88 -28.26 1.03
N ASP A 74 -20.97 -29.46 0.51
CA ASP A 74 -20.37 -30.65 1.14
C ASP A 74 -18.86 -30.46 1.37
N GLY A 75 -18.40 -30.71 2.59
CA GLY A 75 -17.04 -30.50 3.04
C GLY A 75 -16.81 -29.15 3.74
N ILE A 76 -17.80 -28.25 3.77
CA ILE A 76 -17.74 -26.97 4.46
C ILE A 76 -18.55 -27.03 5.77
N GLY A 77 -17.83 -27.17 6.87
CA GLY A 77 -18.44 -27.07 8.22
C GLY A 77 -18.42 -25.62 8.74
N LYS A 78 -19.09 -25.41 9.88
CA LYS A 78 -19.23 -24.09 10.54
C LYS A 78 -17.90 -23.33 10.65
N SER A 79 -16.82 -24.00 11.07
CA SER A 79 -15.49 -23.34 11.25
C SER A 79 -14.94 -22.82 9.93
N VAL A 80 -15.03 -23.59 8.84
CA VAL A 80 -14.54 -23.20 7.52
C VAL A 80 -15.41 -22.07 6.94
N ALA A 81 -16.74 -22.19 7.06
CA ALA A 81 -17.67 -21.15 6.64
C ALA A 81 -17.37 -19.80 7.32
N CYS A 82 -17.18 -19.79 8.65
CA CYS A 82 -16.82 -18.57 9.38
C CYS A 82 -15.49 -17.95 8.91
N LYS A 83 -14.48 -18.77 8.62
CA LYS A 83 -13.18 -18.29 8.11
C LYS A 83 -13.31 -17.70 6.70
N LEU A 84 -14.08 -18.32 5.80
CA LEU A 84 -14.35 -17.77 4.47
C LEU A 84 -15.09 -16.44 4.55
N VAL A 85 -16.11 -16.34 5.42
CA VAL A 85 -16.81 -15.06 5.66
C VAL A 85 -15.86 -13.99 6.22
N ALA A 86 -14.97 -14.35 7.15
CA ALA A 86 -13.99 -13.41 7.70
C ALA A 86 -13.04 -12.87 6.60
N VAL A 87 -12.54 -13.75 5.73
CA VAL A 87 -11.73 -13.36 4.57
C VAL A 87 -12.53 -12.44 3.64
N GLY A 88 -13.78 -12.78 3.32
CA GLY A 88 -14.66 -11.95 2.50
C GLY A 88 -14.88 -10.55 3.12
N LYS A 89 -15.08 -10.46 4.44
CA LYS A 89 -15.21 -9.17 5.14
C LYS A 89 -13.91 -8.36 5.15
N ILE A 90 -12.77 -9.01 5.25
CA ILE A 90 -11.47 -8.34 5.10
C ILE A 90 -11.35 -7.75 3.70
N PHE A 91 -11.63 -8.52 2.64
CA PHE A 91 -11.62 -8.02 1.26
C PHE A 91 -12.58 -6.85 1.06
N GLN A 92 -13.81 -6.93 1.60
CA GLN A 92 -14.75 -5.82 1.54
C GLN A 92 -14.17 -4.57 2.21
N LYS A 93 -13.62 -4.69 3.43
CA LYS A 93 -13.02 -3.55 4.14
C LYS A 93 -11.80 -2.95 3.44
N VAL A 94 -10.96 -3.79 2.84
CA VAL A 94 -9.80 -3.34 2.07
C VAL A 94 -10.25 -2.66 0.77
N ASN A 95 -11.26 -3.20 0.09
CA ASN A 95 -11.77 -2.67 -1.18
C ASN A 95 -12.74 -1.49 -1.01
N THR A 96 -13.44 -1.36 0.13
CA THR A 96 -14.26 -0.16 0.43
C THR A 96 -13.39 1.05 0.77
N LYS A 97 -12.11 0.84 1.08
CA LYS A 97 -11.08 1.88 1.03
C LYS A 97 -10.51 2.10 -0.38
N LYS A 98 -11.25 1.88 -1.44
CA LYS A 98 -11.19 2.75 -2.60
C LYS A 98 -11.87 4.07 -2.20
N GLU A 99 -11.26 4.82 -1.30
CA GLU A 99 -11.26 6.28 -1.41
C GLU A 99 -11.08 6.54 -2.89
N LYS A 100 -11.90 7.42 -3.47
CA LYS A 100 -11.79 7.87 -4.85
C LYS A 100 -10.33 7.88 -5.20
N THR A 101 -9.92 7.13 -6.23
CA THR A 101 -8.52 7.07 -6.66
C THR A 101 -8.08 8.50 -6.84
N PHE A 102 -7.28 8.97 -5.90
CA PHE A 102 -6.86 10.34 -5.80
C PHE A 102 -5.93 10.56 -6.98
N SER A 103 -6.38 11.28 -7.99
CA SER A 103 -5.53 11.60 -9.11
C SER A 103 -4.69 12.82 -8.77
N TRP A 104 -3.41 12.62 -8.62
CA TRP A 104 -2.44 13.68 -8.32
C TRP A 104 -2.10 14.57 -9.52
N CYS A 105 -2.98 14.64 -10.53
CA CYS A 105 -2.80 15.53 -11.68
C CYS A 105 -2.73 17.00 -11.27
N SER A 106 -3.47 17.39 -10.23
CA SER A 106 -3.46 18.76 -9.68
C SER A 106 -3.56 18.73 -8.16
N VAL A 107 -2.56 19.27 -7.49
CA VAL A 107 -2.52 19.39 -6.02
C VAL A 107 -3.59 20.36 -5.52
N SER A 108 -3.82 21.45 -6.23
CA SER A 108 -4.80 22.49 -5.85
C SER A 108 -6.24 21.97 -5.82
N SER A 109 -6.59 20.99 -6.65
CA SER A 109 -7.93 20.39 -6.65
C SER A 109 -8.22 19.53 -5.42
N HIS A 110 -7.20 19.19 -4.64
CA HIS A 110 -7.28 18.29 -3.49
C HIS A 110 -6.88 18.94 -2.16
N ALA A 111 -6.68 20.25 -2.15
CA ALA A 111 -6.22 20.98 -0.94
C ALA A 111 -7.08 20.67 0.29
N GLY A 112 -8.40 20.67 0.16
CA GLY A 112 -9.31 20.38 1.26
C GLY A 112 -9.20 18.95 1.80
N GLU A 113 -8.97 17.95 0.92
CA GLU A 113 -8.76 16.56 1.35
C GLU A 113 -7.40 16.40 2.03
N ILE A 114 -6.35 17.04 1.50
CA ILE A 114 -5.00 17.01 2.09
C ILE A 114 -5.03 17.61 3.48
N ILE A 115 -5.68 18.74 3.68
CA ILE A 115 -5.82 19.39 4.99
C ILE A 115 -6.49 18.46 6.00
N ASN A 116 -7.52 17.72 5.60
CA ASN A 116 -8.23 16.77 6.47
C ASN A 116 -7.39 15.55 6.90
N TRP A 117 -6.22 15.31 6.29
CA TRP A 117 -5.32 14.25 6.76
C TRP A 117 -4.54 14.65 8.01
N PHE A 118 -4.52 15.95 8.29
CA PHE A 118 -3.82 16.52 9.42
C PHE A 118 -4.87 17.11 10.37
N ASP A 119 -5.30 16.33 11.35
CA ASP A 119 -6.03 16.89 12.49
C ASP A 119 -5.17 18.00 13.11
N ILE A 120 -5.78 18.88 13.90
CA ILE A 120 -5.06 19.91 14.67
C ILE A 120 -4.20 19.18 15.71
N ASN A 121 -3.09 18.61 15.26
CA ASN A 121 -2.20 17.80 16.07
C ASN A 121 -1.09 18.68 16.65
N ASP A 122 -0.79 18.45 17.90
CA ASP A 122 0.33 19.07 18.60
C ASP A 122 1.72 18.64 18.08
N TYR A 123 1.76 17.72 17.10
CA TYR A 123 3.00 17.13 16.57
C TYR A 123 3.08 17.25 15.04
N GLU A 124 4.31 17.35 14.56
CA GLU A 124 4.59 17.30 13.14
C GLU A 124 4.33 15.87 12.61
N LYS A 125 3.68 15.79 11.47
CA LYS A 125 3.38 14.54 10.79
C LYS A 125 3.84 14.63 9.35
N PHE A 126 4.50 13.57 8.88
CA PHE A 126 5.00 13.46 7.53
C PHE A 126 4.24 12.35 6.80
N VAL A 127 3.74 12.63 5.62
CA VAL A 127 3.02 11.68 4.78
C VAL A 127 3.73 11.56 3.44
N LEU A 128 4.09 10.33 3.09
CA LEU A 128 4.64 9.97 1.79
C LEU A 128 3.56 9.29 0.96
N VAL A 129 3.23 9.87 -0.19
CA VAL A 129 2.28 9.33 -1.15
C VAL A 129 3.02 8.74 -2.33
N LEU A 130 2.82 7.46 -2.59
CA LEU A 130 3.40 6.72 -3.71
C LEU A 130 2.41 6.70 -4.87
N ILE A 131 2.87 7.05 -6.08
CA ILE A 131 2.04 7.33 -7.25
C ILE A 131 2.54 6.53 -8.45
N ASN A 132 1.61 5.98 -9.24
CA ASN A 132 1.92 5.27 -10.48
C ASN A 132 2.20 6.21 -11.68
N GLY A 133 2.38 5.65 -12.88
CA GLY A 133 2.60 6.42 -14.10
C GLY A 133 1.40 7.29 -14.52
N ASN A 134 0.18 6.91 -14.12
CA ASN A 134 -1.08 7.57 -14.47
C ASN A 134 -1.51 8.64 -13.45
N ASP A 135 -0.65 8.97 -12.49
CA ASP A 135 -0.95 9.86 -11.36
C ASP A 135 -1.98 9.31 -10.34
N ASP A 136 -2.22 7.99 -10.32
CA ASP A 136 -3.06 7.37 -9.30
C ASP A 136 -2.23 7.03 -8.07
N GLU A 137 -2.82 7.22 -6.89
CA GLU A 137 -2.22 6.80 -5.62
C GLU A 137 -2.12 5.26 -5.55
N ILE A 138 -0.92 4.75 -5.27
CA ILE A 138 -0.67 3.33 -5.05
C ILE A 138 -0.76 3.02 -3.56
N PHE A 139 -0.09 3.84 -2.75
CA PHE A 139 0.02 3.64 -1.32
C PHE A 139 0.37 4.95 -0.60
N LYS A 140 0.03 5.04 0.68
CA LYS A 140 0.32 6.18 1.55
C LYS A 140 0.94 5.69 2.84
N ILE A 141 2.08 6.29 3.23
CA ILE A 141 2.79 6.00 4.47
C ILE A 141 2.78 7.25 5.32
N SER A 142 2.41 7.11 6.59
CA SER A 142 2.46 8.20 7.56
C SER A 142 3.54 7.94 8.59
N PHE A 143 4.31 8.97 8.89
CA PHE A 143 5.31 9.00 9.95
C PHE A 143 4.86 10.07 10.96
N ASP A 144 4.60 9.66 12.19
CA ASP A 144 4.20 10.58 13.26
C ASP A 144 5.44 11.07 13.98
N GLY A 145 5.57 12.39 14.13
CA GLY A 145 6.65 13.00 14.89
C GLY A 145 6.48 12.80 16.39
N THR A 146 7.59 12.74 17.10
CA THR A 146 7.64 12.69 18.57
C THR A 146 7.73 14.08 19.19
N SER A 147 7.89 15.13 18.39
CA SER A 147 8.01 16.54 18.81
C SER A 147 7.28 17.48 17.85
N LYS A 148 7.14 18.75 18.27
CA LYS A 148 6.52 19.81 17.45
C LYS A 148 7.36 20.26 16.24
N SER A 149 8.58 19.78 16.10
CA SER A 149 9.55 20.31 15.14
C SER A 149 10.38 19.25 14.40
N SER A 150 10.08 17.96 14.55
CA SER A 150 10.81 16.93 13.81
C SER A 150 10.01 15.64 13.63
N VAL A 151 9.96 15.17 12.40
CA VAL A 151 9.52 13.80 12.05
C VAL A 151 10.75 13.06 11.57
N ASP A 152 11.01 11.91 12.18
CA ASP A 152 12.09 11.02 11.74
C ASP A 152 11.55 10.03 10.71
N ALA A 153 11.45 10.47 9.46
CA ALA A 153 11.15 9.60 8.33
C ALA A 153 12.42 8.87 7.90
N SER A 154 12.56 7.63 8.31
CA SER A 154 13.72 6.80 7.98
C SER A 154 13.88 6.66 6.46
N ILE A 155 15.05 7.01 5.94
CA ILE A 155 15.42 6.78 4.52
C ILE A 155 15.26 5.30 4.16
N THR A 156 15.59 4.40 5.08
CA THR A 156 15.44 2.95 4.88
C THR A 156 13.99 2.57 4.61
N ASP A 157 13.03 3.13 5.33
CA ASP A 157 11.61 2.84 5.12
C ASP A 157 11.11 3.37 3.77
N ILE A 158 11.60 4.53 3.35
CA ILE A 158 11.29 5.11 2.03
C ILE A 158 11.85 4.22 0.91
N VAL A 159 13.10 3.78 1.02
CA VAL A 159 13.74 2.89 0.04
C VAL A 159 13.04 1.53 -0.02
N ASN A 160 12.68 0.96 1.12
CA ASN A 160 11.90 -0.28 1.19
C ASN A 160 10.54 -0.12 0.51
N ALA A 161 9.87 1.03 0.70
CA ALA A 161 8.62 1.32 0.02
C ALA A 161 8.81 1.43 -1.51
N PHE A 162 9.90 2.05 -1.98
CA PHE A 162 10.21 2.10 -3.41
C PHE A 162 10.42 0.70 -3.99
N ALA A 163 11.15 -0.16 -3.30
CA ALA A 163 11.40 -1.53 -3.72
C ALA A 163 10.11 -2.37 -3.78
N LEU A 164 9.23 -2.20 -2.78
CA LEU A 164 7.99 -2.96 -2.64
C LEU A 164 6.91 -2.51 -3.64
N TYR A 165 6.65 -1.20 -3.70
CA TYR A 165 5.53 -0.64 -4.46
C TYR A 165 5.90 -0.14 -5.86
N LYS A 166 7.20 0.02 -6.15
CA LYS A 166 7.74 0.46 -7.45
C LYS A 166 7.04 1.72 -8.01
N PRO A 167 6.92 2.79 -7.20
CA PRO A 167 6.26 4.01 -7.65
C PRO A 167 7.00 4.64 -8.83
N LYS A 168 6.29 5.42 -9.64
CA LYS A 168 6.89 6.28 -10.67
C LYS A 168 7.10 7.70 -10.18
N LYS A 169 6.27 8.12 -9.24
CA LYS A 169 6.31 9.46 -8.65
C LYS A 169 5.98 9.37 -7.16
N ILE A 170 6.43 10.36 -6.40
CA ILE A 170 5.99 10.56 -5.01
C ILE A 170 5.55 12.01 -4.79
N VAL A 171 4.65 12.19 -3.83
CA VAL A 171 4.35 13.48 -3.20
C VAL A 171 4.64 13.34 -1.71
N VAL A 172 5.23 14.37 -1.16
CA VAL A 172 5.51 14.48 0.27
C VAL A 172 4.66 15.57 0.86
N ILE A 173 4.10 15.32 2.03
CA ILE A 173 3.25 16.28 2.72
C ILE A 173 3.61 16.25 4.21
N HIS A 174 3.79 17.44 4.82
CA HIS A 174 3.88 17.54 6.26
C HIS A 174 3.12 18.77 6.77
N ASN A 175 2.76 18.75 8.04
CA ASN A 175 2.12 19.89 8.69
C ASN A 175 3.13 20.64 9.56
N HIS A 176 2.90 21.94 9.73
CA HIS A 176 3.56 22.78 10.72
C HIS A 176 2.60 23.00 11.91
N PRO A 177 2.76 22.31 13.05
CA PRO A 177 1.82 22.43 14.18
C PRO A 177 1.81 23.83 14.82
N SER A 178 2.88 24.58 14.66
CA SER A 178 3.01 25.94 15.18
C SER A 178 3.67 26.82 14.13
N GLY A 179 2.96 27.81 13.60
CA GLY A 179 3.58 28.75 12.68
C GLY A 179 2.75 29.09 11.44
N ASN A 180 3.31 28.82 10.26
CA ASN A 180 2.71 29.12 8.98
C ASN A 180 3.15 28.07 7.94
N VAL A 181 2.63 28.14 6.72
CA VAL A 181 2.96 27.23 5.63
C VAL A 181 4.30 27.50 4.94
N GLN A 182 5.06 28.52 5.40
CA GLN A 182 6.33 28.87 4.74
C GLN A 182 7.41 27.83 5.03
N PRO A 183 8.13 27.36 4.02
CA PRO A 183 9.21 26.40 4.19
C PRO A 183 10.34 26.95 5.04
N SER A 184 10.81 26.14 5.97
CA SER A 184 12.06 26.38 6.69
C SER A 184 13.28 25.91 5.86
N LYS A 185 14.49 26.28 6.32
CA LYS A 185 15.73 25.72 5.72
C LYS A 185 15.86 24.21 5.92
N ILE A 186 15.27 23.68 6.98
CA ILE A 186 15.26 22.24 7.27
C ILE A 186 14.36 21.52 6.26
N ASP A 187 13.20 22.11 5.92
CA ASP A 187 12.31 21.56 4.90
C ASP A 187 12.95 21.54 3.51
N ASP A 188 13.70 22.60 3.18
CA ASP A 188 14.46 22.66 1.93
C ASP A 188 15.52 21.58 1.87
N TYR A 189 16.25 21.37 2.96
CA TYR A 189 17.28 20.35 3.03
C TYR A 189 16.67 18.92 2.96
N ALA A 190 15.59 18.70 3.67
CA ALA A 190 14.83 17.42 3.58
C ALA A 190 14.30 17.18 2.16
N THR A 191 13.79 18.24 1.52
CA THR A 191 13.33 18.16 0.11
C THR A 191 14.45 17.83 -0.84
N LEU A 192 15.63 18.45 -0.68
CA LEU A 192 16.82 18.15 -1.47
C LEU A 192 17.25 16.68 -1.31
N ARG A 193 17.31 16.18 -0.07
CA ARG A 193 17.65 14.77 0.21
C ARG A 193 16.68 13.82 -0.48
N LEU A 194 15.37 14.07 -0.37
CA LEU A 194 14.33 13.27 -1.04
C LEU A 194 14.41 13.37 -2.56
N TYR A 195 14.68 14.56 -3.09
CA TYR A 195 14.87 14.75 -4.53
C TYR A 195 16.02 13.86 -5.05
N LEU A 196 17.18 13.92 -4.39
CA LEU A 196 18.35 13.13 -4.76
C LEU A 196 18.10 11.62 -4.60
N LEU A 197 17.42 11.20 -3.53
CA LEU A 197 17.01 9.81 -3.33
C LEU A 197 16.10 9.33 -4.47
N CYS A 198 15.15 10.15 -4.88
CA CYS A 198 14.26 9.86 -5.99
C CYS A 198 15.04 9.70 -7.31
N GLU A 199 15.97 10.60 -7.61
CA GLU A 199 16.81 10.52 -8.82
C GLU A 199 17.61 9.22 -8.86
N ILE A 200 18.23 8.82 -7.73
CA ILE A 200 19.00 7.56 -7.63
C ILE A 200 18.11 6.34 -7.93
N HIS A 201 16.84 6.36 -7.50
CA HIS A 201 15.92 5.24 -7.67
C HIS A 201 15.05 5.30 -8.94
N GLY A 202 15.24 6.30 -9.80
CA GLY A 202 14.41 6.50 -11.00
C GLY A 202 12.94 6.81 -10.69
N VAL A 203 12.69 7.43 -9.53
CA VAL A 203 11.39 7.92 -9.08
C VAL A 203 11.37 9.44 -9.21
N LYS A 204 10.25 10.05 -9.52
CA LYS A 204 10.13 11.51 -9.60
C LYS A 204 9.53 12.07 -8.32
N LEU A 205 10.22 12.99 -7.64
CA LEU A 205 9.58 13.83 -6.63
C LEU A 205 8.66 14.83 -7.35
N LYS A 206 7.35 14.61 -7.22
CA LYS A 206 6.34 15.40 -7.92
C LYS A 206 6.04 16.71 -7.20
N ASP A 207 5.90 16.67 -5.89
CA ASP A 207 5.69 17.85 -5.05
C ASP A 207 6.09 17.59 -3.61
N HIS A 208 6.35 18.66 -2.88
CA HIS A 208 6.40 18.71 -1.43
C HIS A 208 5.40 19.77 -0.94
N ILE A 209 4.49 19.38 -0.06
CA ILE A 209 3.38 20.20 0.39
C ILE A 209 3.49 20.41 1.89
N ILE A 210 3.37 21.66 2.33
CA ILE A 210 3.28 22.03 3.74
C ILE A 210 1.86 22.44 4.06
N VAL A 211 1.32 21.95 5.18
CA VAL A 211 -0.04 22.21 5.64
C VAL A 211 -0.01 22.95 6.98
N TYR A 212 -0.78 24.02 7.10
CA TYR A 212 -1.04 24.72 8.38
C TYR A 212 -2.47 25.26 8.39
N GLY A 213 -3.27 24.82 9.34
CA GLY A 213 -4.69 25.18 9.40
C GLY A 213 -5.40 24.85 8.08
N ASN A 214 -5.99 25.84 7.44
CA ASN A 214 -6.67 25.70 6.15
C ASN A 214 -5.80 26.14 4.95
N GLU A 215 -4.51 26.33 5.15
CA GLU A 215 -3.58 26.76 4.12
C GLU A 215 -2.65 25.64 3.70
N ILE A 216 -2.21 25.67 2.45
CA ILE A 216 -1.18 24.79 1.92
C ILE A 216 -0.12 25.60 1.18
N PHE A 217 1.12 25.14 1.26
CA PHE A 217 2.22 25.61 0.43
C PHE A 217 2.68 24.42 -0.45
N SER A 218 2.86 24.64 -1.75
CA SER A 218 3.38 23.66 -2.69
C SER A 218 4.72 24.12 -3.24
N TYR A 219 5.74 23.28 -3.09
CA TYR A 219 7.06 23.51 -3.68
C TYR A 219 7.03 23.53 -5.19
N LEU A 220 6.16 22.74 -5.82
CA LEU A 220 5.97 22.73 -7.26
C LEU A 220 5.37 24.05 -7.75
N LEU A 221 4.24 24.47 -7.17
CA LEU A 221 3.53 25.68 -7.59
C LEU A 221 4.30 26.96 -7.33
N SER A 222 5.13 26.99 -6.27
CA SER A 222 6.01 28.11 -5.95
C SER A 222 7.32 28.13 -6.76
N ASN A 223 7.54 27.16 -7.64
CA ASN A 223 8.78 26.93 -8.38
C ASN A 223 10.01 26.55 -7.52
N ARG A 224 9.82 26.41 -6.20
CA ARG A 224 10.91 26.10 -5.25
C ARG A 224 11.51 24.71 -5.49
N LEU A 225 10.68 23.73 -5.89
CA LEU A 225 11.13 22.38 -6.26
C LEU A 225 12.12 22.43 -7.45
N THR A 226 11.86 23.28 -8.42
CA THR A 226 12.76 23.46 -9.59
C THR A 226 14.08 24.09 -9.16
N GLU A 227 14.06 25.04 -8.25
CA GLU A 227 15.26 25.66 -7.70
C GLU A 227 16.12 24.65 -6.94
N ILE A 228 15.52 23.83 -6.10
CA ILE A 228 16.19 22.72 -5.40
C ILE A 228 16.80 21.74 -6.40
N GLY A 229 16.06 21.31 -7.42
CA GLY A 229 16.57 20.40 -8.44
C GLY A 229 17.78 20.97 -9.21
N ARG A 230 17.81 22.28 -9.46
CA ARG A 230 18.98 22.94 -10.08
C ARG A 230 20.19 23.05 -9.16
N SER A 231 19.97 23.13 -7.84
CA SER A 231 21.04 23.17 -6.85
C SER A 231 21.56 21.79 -6.46
N ALA A 232 20.86 20.73 -6.89
CA ALA A 232 21.22 19.34 -6.61
C ALA A 232 22.56 19.00 -7.30
N ASP A 233 23.63 18.90 -6.52
CA ASP A 233 24.98 18.57 -6.98
C ASP A 233 25.36 17.15 -6.52
N ILE A 234 26.21 16.49 -7.32
CA ILE A 234 26.79 15.17 -7.03
C ILE A 234 27.51 15.13 -5.65
N ASN A 235 28.10 16.26 -5.23
CA ASN A 235 28.75 16.37 -3.92
C ASN A 235 27.76 16.28 -2.75
N GLU A 236 26.53 16.75 -2.89
CA GLU A 236 25.46 16.58 -1.91
C GLU A 236 25.01 15.13 -1.83
N ILE A 237 24.94 14.41 -2.95
CA ILE A 237 24.66 12.98 -2.98
C ILE A 237 25.70 12.21 -2.16
N ILE A 238 26.99 12.53 -2.32
CA ILE A 238 28.08 11.86 -1.59
C ILE A 238 28.00 12.10 -0.09
N LYS A 239 27.57 13.27 0.36
CA LYS A 239 27.34 13.55 1.78
C LYS A 239 26.20 12.72 2.36
N ILE A 240 25.06 12.64 1.64
CA ILE A 240 23.87 11.88 2.05
C ILE A 240 24.16 10.39 2.22
N ILE A 241 25.03 9.81 1.36
CA ILE A 241 25.39 8.39 1.42
C ILE A 241 26.35 8.10 2.61
N LYS A 242 27.06 9.11 3.13
CA LYS A 242 28.03 8.95 4.21
C LYS A 242 27.46 9.20 5.63
N GLU A 243 26.27 9.75 5.72
CA GLU A 243 25.48 9.93 6.95
C GLU A 243 24.48 8.77 7.14
#